data_f1c320d0c2cc5ded50e7d1772143e37d
#
_entry.id   f1c320d0c2cc5ded50e7d1772143e37d
#
_cell.length_a   1.000
_cell.length_b   1.000
_cell.length_c   1.000
_cell.angle_alpha   90.00
_cell.angle_beta   90.00
_cell.angle_gamma   90.00
#
_symmetry.space_group_name_H-M   'P 1'
#
loop_
_entity.id
_entity.type
_entity.pdbx_description
1 polymer ?
#
loop_
_entity_poly.entity_id
_entity_poly.type
_entity_poly.pdbx_seq_one_letter_code
_entity_poly.pdbx_strand_id
1 'polypeptide(L)'
;MKIGLALAGGGVKGAGHIGVIKALEENGIEIGYIGGTSIGSIVASLYSMGYTTDEMLKLFKYFAKDIMKVDFKNYVSSVKTNKRLIGYGVISGENIELAINECARLKKIKNLQELKYPIVMPTVDIKENKKYVSTNHENDEDFPKDTYINDISIGKAVRASASYPGVFAPTMYKSHKFVDGGIIDNLPAKDVKKLGAEKVLSVRFSSENNIDPKNLIEVGLKAVDLLFDQRTEAEVENSDFALTLNLKEAS
;
A
#
# COMPACT_ATOMS: atom_id res chain seq x y z
N MET A 1 12.87 13.00 19.23
CA MET A 1 11.46 13.01 18.78
C MET A 1 11.31 11.98 17.68
N LYS A 2 10.39 11.05 17.84
CA LYS A 2 10.09 10.06 16.81
C LYS A 2 8.97 10.58 15.92
N ILE A 3 9.17 10.54 14.60
CA ILE A 3 8.13 10.97 13.67
C ILE A 3 7.27 9.80 13.20
N GLY A 4 6.07 10.11 12.75
CA GLY A 4 5.23 9.22 11.94
C GLY A 4 5.54 9.40 10.46
N LEU A 5 5.55 8.30 9.72
CA LEU A 5 5.76 8.31 8.28
C LEU A 5 4.55 7.71 7.57
N ALA A 6 3.86 8.49 6.74
CA ALA A 6 2.74 8.04 5.92
C ALA A 6 3.17 7.93 4.45
N LEU A 7 2.98 6.75 3.87
CA LEU A 7 3.43 6.39 2.52
C LEU A 7 2.24 6.17 1.59
N ALA A 8 2.12 7.00 0.56
CA ALA A 8 1.05 6.89 -0.41
C ALA A 8 1.15 5.63 -1.29
N GLY A 9 0.03 5.21 -1.84
CA GLY A 9 -0.01 4.32 -2.99
C GLY A 9 0.61 5.00 -4.22
N GLY A 10 1.08 4.22 -5.19
CA GLY A 10 1.73 4.78 -6.39
C GLY A 10 2.38 3.74 -7.30
N GLY A 11 1.96 2.49 -7.22
CA GLY A 11 2.43 1.41 -8.09
C GLY A 11 3.94 1.22 -8.07
N VAL A 12 4.55 1.16 -9.24
CA VAL A 12 6.00 0.89 -9.41
C VAL A 12 6.92 1.96 -8.80
N LYS A 13 6.40 3.14 -8.49
CA LYS A 13 7.15 4.25 -7.89
C LYS A 13 7.57 3.98 -6.42
N GLY A 14 7.11 2.89 -5.82
CA GLY A 14 7.35 2.54 -4.39
C GLY A 14 8.81 2.53 -3.94
N ALA A 15 9.77 2.29 -4.85
CA ALA A 15 11.20 2.41 -4.54
C ALA A 15 11.57 3.81 -4.00
N GLY A 16 10.84 4.85 -4.40
CA GLY A 16 11.05 6.22 -3.89
C GLY A 16 10.82 6.33 -2.40
N HIS A 17 9.84 5.61 -1.85
CA HIS A 17 9.60 5.57 -0.39
C HIS A 17 10.81 5.02 0.37
N ILE A 18 11.49 3.99 -0.17
CA ILE A 18 12.70 3.42 0.46
C ILE A 18 13.82 4.46 0.46
N GLY A 19 13.95 5.26 -0.62
CA GLY A 19 14.91 6.37 -0.68
C GLY A 19 14.66 7.43 0.38
N VAL A 20 13.39 7.76 0.65
CA VAL A 20 13.03 8.70 1.72
C VAL A 20 13.38 8.14 3.10
N ILE A 21 13.06 6.88 3.38
CA ILE A 21 13.41 6.21 4.64
C ILE A 21 14.93 6.28 4.84
N LYS A 22 15.70 5.94 3.81
CA LYS A 22 17.16 5.99 3.84
C LYS A 22 17.68 7.40 4.15
N ALA A 23 17.13 8.41 3.49
CA ALA A 23 17.52 9.81 3.73
C ALA A 23 17.19 10.26 5.16
N LEU A 24 16.06 9.85 5.73
CA LEU A 24 15.70 10.15 7.11
C LEU A 24 16.69 9.50 8.10
N GLU A 25 17.01 8.21 7.90
CA GLU A 25 17.96 7.48 8.74
C GLU A 25 19.37 8.10 8.67
N GLU A 26 19.87 8.44 7.47
CA GLU A 26 21.18 9.07 7.26
C GLU A 26 21.29 10.45 7.92
N ASN A 27 20.16 11.15 8.12
CA ASN A 27 20.10 12.44 8.81
C ASN A 27 19.70 12.31 10.29
N GLY A 28 19.69 11.11 10.85
CA GLY A 28 19.40 10.87 12.27
C GLY A 28 17.95 11.13 12.66
N ILE A 29 17.01 11.14 11.69
CA ILE A 29 15.58 11.29 11.96
C ILE A 29 14.97 9.92 12.23
N GLU A 30 14.49 9.72 13.45
CA GLU A 30 13.95 8.45 13.91
C GLU A 30 12.47 8.30 13.52
N ILE A 31 12.15 7.25 12.75
CA ILE A 31 10.77 6.87 12.42
C ILE A 31 10.27 5.96 13.55
N GLY A 32 9.21 6.40 14.24
CA GLY A 32 8.61 5.66 15.35
C GLY A 32 7.29 5.00 14.99
N TYR A 33 6.60 5.51 13.98
CA TYR A 33 5.28 5.08 13.53
C TYR A 33 5.25 5.10 12.01
N ILE A 34 4.60 4.12 11.39
CA ILE A 34 4.57 4.06 9.94
C ILE A 34 3.20 3.60 9.43
N GLY A 35 2.78 4.14 8.32
CA GLY A 35 1.59 3.67 7.61
C GLY A 35 1.81 3.71 6.11
N GLY A 36 1.06 2.89 5.41
CA GLY A 36 1.14 2.90 3.95
C GLY A 36 -0.05 2.23 3.29
N THR A 37 -0.40 2.73 2.12
CA THR A 37 -1.47 2.20 1.28
C THR A 37 -0.88 1.62 0.00
N SER A 38 -1.42 0.51 -0.49
CA SER A 38 -0.95 -0.14 -1.73
C SER A 38 0.56 -0.45 -1.67
N ILE A 39 1.35 0.05 -2.61
CA ILE A 39 2.83 -0.10 -2.59
C ILE A 39 3.45 0.46 -1.31
N GLY A 40 2.86 1.52 -0.74
CA GLY A 40 3.27 2.07 0.55
C GLY A 40 3.14 1.06 1.69
N SER A 41 2.12 0.20 1.67
CA SER A 41 1.94 -0.87 2.67
C SER A 41 3.03 -1.94 2.59
N ILE A 42 3.52 -2.25 1.39
CA ILE A 42 4.66 -3.16 1.17
C ILE A 42 5.91 -2.58 1.83
N VAL A 43 6.22 -1.31 1.55
CA VAL A 43 7.39 -0.63 2.12
C VAL A 43 7.27 -0.51 3.65
N ALA A 44 6.10 -0.07 4.14
CA ALA A 44 5.84 0.06 5.57
C ALA A 44 5.98 -1.28 6.32
N SER A 45 5.45 -2.38 5.76
CA SER A 45 5.56 -3.71 6.37
C SER A 45 7.00 -4.21 6.44
N LEU A 46 7.77 -4.07 5.35
CA LEU A 46 9.19 -4.46 5.34
C LEU A 46 10.00 -3.66 6.36
N TYR A 47 9.77 -2.35 6.45
CA TYR A 47 10.42 -1.51 7.46
C TYR A 47 10.04 -1.93 8.89
N SER A 48 8.75 -2.18 9.13
CA SER A 48 8.26 -2.64 10.44
C SER A 48 8.76 -4.03 10.82
N MET A 49 9.12 -4.88 9.85
CA MET A 49 9.81 -6.16 10.09
C MET A 49 11.30 -5.97 10.44
N GLY A 50 11.84 -4.76 10.37
CA GLY A 50 13.25 -4.46 10.65
C GLY A 50 14.19 -4.77 9.49
N TYR A 51 13.70 -4.74 8.25
CA TYR A 51 14.58 -4.76 7.08
C TYR A 51 15.32 -3.41 6.94
N THR A 52 16.60 -3.46 6.64
CA THR A 52 17.36 -2.27 6.26
C THR A 52 16.91 -1.75 4.89
N THR A 53 17.14 -0.47 4.62
CA THR A 53 16.80 0.13 3.33
C THR A 53 17.51 -0.55 2.16
N ASP A 54 18.75 -1.04 2.34
CA ASP A 54 19.47 -1.80 1.31
C ASP A 54 18.87 -3.20 1.08
N GLU A 55 18.41 -3.89 2.13
CA GLU A 55 17.68 -5.15 2.02
C GLU A 55 16.33 -4.92 1.30
N MET A 56 15.60 -3.86 1.67
CA MET A 56 14.32 -3.50 1.06
C MET A 56 14.48 -3.21 -0.44
N LEU A 57 15.51 -2.47 -0.86
CA LEU A 57 15.80 -2.23 -2.28
C LEU A 57 16.11 -3.50 -3.07
N LYS A 58 16.83 -4.46 -2.47
CA LYS A 58 17.10 -5.77 -3.09
C LYS A 58 15.81 -6.56 -3.27
N LEU A 59 14.97 -6.63 -2.23
CA LEU A 59 13.67 -7.29 -2.28
C LEU A 59 12.76 -6.62 -3.31
N PHE A 60 12.69 -5.30 -3.32
CA PHE A 60 11.89 -4.54 -4.26
C PHE A 60 12.30 -4.82 -5.71
N LYS A 61 13.61 -4.83 -6.02
CA LYS A 61 14.13 -5.20 -7.36
C LYS A 61 13.80 -6.64 -7.75
N TYR A 62 13.78 -7.56 -6.79
CA TYR A 62 13.41 -8.95 -7.04
C TYR A 62 11.91 -9.08 -7.33
N PHE A 63 11.06 -8.50 -6.49
CA PHE A 63 9.60 -8.55 -6.66
C PHE A 63 9.09 -7.70 -7.80
N ALA A 64 9.73 -6.55 -8.09
CA ALA A 64 9.35 -5.70 -9.22
C ALA A 64 9.38 -6.47 -10.54
N LYS A 65 10.35 -7.37 -10.73
CA LYS A 65 10.40 -8.22 -11.92
C LYS A 65 9.17 -9.14 -12.05
N ASP A 66 8.60 -9.61 -10.96
CA ASP A 66 7.44 -10.48 -10.98
C ASP A 66 6.11 -9.69 -10.98
N ILE A 67 6.07 -8.54 -10.33
CA ILE A 67 4.93 -7.61 -10.36
C ILE A 67 4.86 -6.89 -11.71
N MET A 68 6.01 -6.48 -12.29
CA MET A 68 6.09 -5.79 -13.59
C MET A 68 5.95 -6.73 -14.79
N LYS A 69 6.06 -8.05 -14.64
CA LYS A 69 5.71 -9.02 -15.70
C LYS A 69 4.22 -9.00 -16.04
N VAL A 70 3.42 -8.27 -15.28
CA VAL A 70 2.09 -7.86 -15.68
C VAL A 70 2.23 -6.76 -16.72
N ASP A 71 2.56 -7.16 -17.94
CA ASP A 71 2.54 -6.27 -19.09
C ASP A 71 1.09 -5.81 -19.32
N PHE A 72 0.80 -4.61 -18.87
CA PHE A 72 -0.51 -3.99 -18.96
C PHE A 72 -1.04 -3.94 -20.40
N LYS A 73 -0.14 -3.88 -21.42
CA LYS A 73 -0.51 -3.95 -22.84
C LYS A 73 -0.99 -5.35 -23.24
N ASN A 74 -0.34 -6.40 -22.73
CA ASN A 74 -0.77 -7.77 -22.93
C ASN A 74 -2.04 -8.10 -22.14
N TYR A 75 -2.28 -7.43 -21.02
CA TYR A 75 -3.50 -7.54 -20.25
C TYR A 75 -4.74 -7.08 -21.03
N VAL A 76 -4.73 -5.86 -21.54
CA VAL A 76 -5.84 -5.31 -22.33
C VAL A 76 -6.10 -6.15 -23.59
N SER A 77 -5.06 -6.75 -24.19
CA SER A 77 -5.20 -7.66 -25.33
C SER A 77 -5.78 -9.02 -24.96
N SER A 78 -5.43 -9.57 -23.78
CA SER A 78 -5.93 -10.86 -23.29
C SER A 78 -7.40 -10.82 -22.87
N VAL A 79 -7.87 -9.70 -22.34
CA VAL A 79 -9.30 -9.48 -22.03
C VAL A 79 -10.16 -9.47 -23.30
N LYS A 80 -9.62 -9.00 -24.45
CA LYS A 80 -10.32 -9.04 -25.74
C LYS A 80 -10.51 -10.45 -26.30
N THR A 81 -9.64 -11.39 -25.96
CA THR A 81 -9.61 -12.73 -26.58
C THR A 81 -10.25 -13.83 -25.71
N ASN A 82 -10.47 -13.62 -24.42
CA ASN A 82 -10.91 -14.68 -23.51
C ASN A 82 -12.08 -14.26 -22.61
N LYS A 83 -13.32 -14.54 -23.05
CA LYS A 83 -14.56 -14.31 -22.28
C LYS A 83 -14.59 -14.99 -20.89
N ARG A 84 -13.67 -15.91 -20.59
CA ARG A 84 -13.56 -16.61 -19.30
C ARG A 84 -12.73 -15.85 -18.26
N LEU A 85 -11.99 -14.80 -18.65
CA LEU A 85 -11.17 -13.97 -17.76
C LEU A 85 -11.93 -12.79 -17.13
N ILE A 86 -13.24 -12.67 -17.36
CA ILE A 86 -14.11 -11.70 -16.68
C ILE A 86 -14.45 -12.25 -15.29
N GLY A 87 -13.40 -12.43 -14.47
CA GLY A 87 -13.50 -12.67 -13.05
C GLY A 87 -13.37 -11.36 -12.27
N TYR A 88 -13.09 -11.46 -10.99
CA TYR A 88 -12.92 -10.32 -10.09
C TYR A 88 -11.62 -9.52 -10.28
N GLY A 89 -10.71 -9.94 -11.17
CA GLY A 89 -9.40 -9.35 -11.43
C GLY A 89 -8.56 -10.30 -12.27
N VAL A 90 -7.48 -9.81 -12.85
CA VAL A 90 -6.62 -10.59 -13.77
C VAL A 90 -5.61 -11.43 -13.04
N ILE A 91 -5.14 -10.92 -11.90
CA ILE A 91 -4.08 -11.52 -11.10
C ILE A 91 -4.64 -11.76 -9.70
N SER A 92 -4.39 -12.95 -9.15
CA SER A 92 -4.88 -13.29 -7.80
C SER A 92 -4.27 -12.40 -6.70
N GLY A 93 -3.06 -11.87 -6.90
CA GLY A 93 -2.30 -11.16 -5.87
C GLY A 93 -1.71 -12.08 -4.79
N GLU A 94 -1.89 -13.40 -4.87
CA GLU A 94 -1.36 -14.37 -3.89
C GLU A 94 0.16 -14.34 -3.79
N ASN A 95 0.85 -14.04 -4.89
CA ASN A 95 2.30 -13.92 -4.88
C ASN A 95 2.77 -12.78 -3.96
N ILE A 96 2.01 -11.68 -3.84
CA ILE A 96 2.31 -10.60 -2.89
C ILE A 96 2.18 -11.13 -1.45
N GLU A 97 1.07 -11.81 -1.15
CA GLU A 97 0.83 -12.40 0.17
C GLU A 97 1.93 -13.38 0.57
N LEU A 98 2.28 -14.30 -0.34
CA LEU A 98 3.34 -15.31 -0.11
C LEU A 98 4.71 -14.66 0.09
N ALA A 99 5.07 -13.68 -0.74
CA ALA A 99 6.35 -12.99 -0.66
C ALA A 99 6.52 -12.23 0.66
N ILE A 100 5.49 -11.52 1.11
CA ILE A 100 5.53 -10.79 2.38
C ILE A 100 5.54 -11.75 3.58
N ASN A 101 4.76 -12.84 3.54
CA ASN A 101 4.81 -13.86 4.58
C ASN A 101 6.18 -14.55 4.66
N GLU A 102 6.85 -14.76 3.52
CA GLU A 102 8.22 -15.29 3.50
C GLU A 102 9.22 -14.29 4.09
N CYS A 103 9.08 -12.99 3.80
CA CYS A 103 9.88 -11.96 4.44
C CYS A 103 9.68 -11.97 5.97
N ALA A 104 8.44 -12.07 6.45
CA ALA A 104 8.15 -12.19 7.88
C ALA A 104 8.79 -13.44 8.49
N ARG A 105 8.68 -14.61 7.82
CA ARG A 105 9.30 -15.88 8.24
C ARG A 105 10.82 -15.75 8.37
N LEU A 106 11.50 -15.11 7.43
CA LEU A 106 12.95 -14.90 7.45
C LEU A 106 13.39 -14.03 8.63
N LYS A 107 12.58 -13.07 9.04
CA LYS A 107 12.79 -12.23 10.25
C LYS A 107 12.23 -12.88 11.52
N LYS A 108 11.69 -14.12 11.45
CA LYS A 108 11.06 -14.88 12.54
C LYS A 108 9.85 -14.19 13.18
N ILE A 109 9.11 -13.42 12.39
CA ILE A 109 7.88 -12.71 12.79
C ILE A 109 6.68 -13.56 12.37
N LYS A 110 5.75 -13.82 13.27
CA LYS A 110 4.60 -14.70 13.08
C LYS A 110 3.29 -13.96 12.79
N ASN A 111 3.13 -12.78 13.37
CA ASN A 111 1.90 -11.99 13.30
C ASN A 111 2.19 -10.48 13.33
N LEU A 112 1.14 -9.67 13.18
CA LEU A 112 1.24 -8.21 13.18
C LEU A 112 1.82 -7.67 14.49
N GLN A 113 1.46 -8.26 15.64
CA GLN A 113 1.86 -7.79 16.98
C GLN A 113 3.37 -7.91 17.22
N GLU A 114 4.07 -8.76 16.47
CA GLU A 114 5.52 -8.95 16.56
C GLU A 114 6.31 -7.96 15.70
N LEU A 115 5.63 -7.08 14.94
CA LEU A 115 6.27 -6.04 14.15
C LEU A 115 6.95 -5.01 15.06
N LYS A 116 8.14 -4.56 14.67
CA LYS A 116 8.99 -3.66 15.47
C LYS A 116 8.38 -2.27 15.68
N TYR A 117 7.66 -1.77 14.68
CA TYR A 117 7.07 -0.44 14.70
C TYR A 117 5.55 -0.53 14.61
N PRO A 118 4.82 0.36 15.32
CA PRO A 118 3.39 0.55 15.10
C PRO A 118 3.09 0.85 13.62
N ILE A 119 2.13 0.11 13.05
CA ILE A 119 1.83 0.17 11.62
C ILE A 119 0.33 0.28 11.36
N VAL A 120 -0.03 0.98 10.29
CA VAL A 120 -1.39 1.03 9.72
C VAL A 120 -1.37 0.79 8.22
N MET A 121 -2.29 -0.05 7.75
CA MET A 121 -2.42 -0.41 6.34
C MET A 121 -3.90 -0.38 5.94
N PRO A 122 -4.39 0.71 5.31
CA PRO A 122 -5.78 0.83 4.88
C PRO A 122 -6.15 -0.17 3.77
N THR A 123 -7.41 -0.59 3.79
CA THR A 123 -8.08 -1.37 2.75
C THR A 123 -9.57 -1.01 2.72
N VAL A 124 -10.28 -1.37 1.65
CA VAL A 124 -11.72 -1.07 1.50
C VAL A 124 -12.51 -2.35 1.31
N ASP A 125 -13.52 -2.58 2.14
CA ASP A 125 -14.51 -3.62 1.89
C ASP A 125 -15.57 -3.11 0.92
N ILE A 126 -15.60 -3.70 -0.29
CA ILE A 126 -16.56 -3.33 -1.33
C ILE A 126 -17.97 -3.88 -1.09
N LYS A 127 -18.16 -4.77 -0.11
CA LYS A 127 -19.50 -5.26 0.28
C LYS A 127 -20.14 -4.30 1.28
N GLU A 128 -19.34 -3.74 2.19
CA GLU A 128 -19.83 -2.86 3.25
C GLU A 128 -19.65 -1.36 2.92
N ASN A 129 -18.94 -1.05 1.81
CA ASN A 129 -18.57 0.31 1.43
C ASN A 129 -17.82 1.05 2.55
N LYS A 130 -16.91 0.36 3.24
CA LYS A 130 -16.26 0.85 4.46
C LYS A 130 -14.75 0.68 4.39
N LYS A 131 -14.01 1.67 4.90
CA LYS A 131 -12.56 1.55 5.15
C LYS A 131 -12.31 0.64 6.33
N TYR A 132 -11.36 -0.27 6.18
CA TYR A 132 -10.74 -1.04 7.25
C TYR A 132 -9.25 -0.76 7.30
N VAL A 133 -8.64 -0.89 8.47
CA VAL A 133 -7.22 -0.65 8.65
C VAL A 133 -6.58 -1.84 9.37
N SER A 134 -5.64 -2.51 8.72
CA SER A 134 -4.84 -3.54 9.39
C SER A 134 -3.75 -2.86 10.22
N THR A 135 -3.60 -3.29 11.49
CA THR A 135 -2.68 -2.69 12.45
C THR A 135 -2.16 -3.73 13.45
N ASN A 136 -1.01 -3.45 14.06
CA ASN A 136 -0.50 -4.20 15.21
C ASN A 136 -0.89 -3.55 16.56
N HIS A 137 -1.65 -2.45 16.54
CA HIS A 137 -2.20 -1.85 17.74
C HIS A 137 -3.33 -2.72 18.31
N GLU A 138 -3.44 -2.77 19.63
CA GLU A 138 -4.58 -3.42 20.28
C GLU A 138 -5.87 -2.63 20.04
N ASN A 139 -6.99 -3.36 19.96
CA ASN A 139 -8.27 -2.69 19.79
C ASN A 139 -8.71 -2.00 21.09
N ASP A 140 -9.05 -0.73 20.99
CA ASP A 140 -9.57 0.13 22.05
C ASP A 140 -10.59 1.14 21.46
N GLU A 141 -10.87 2.24 22.17
CA GLU A 141 -11.80 3.27 21.70
C GLU A 141 -11.31 3.99 20.44
N ASP A 142 -9.99 4.23 20.31
CA ASP A 142 -9.37 4.86 19.15
C ASP A 142 -9.20 3.89 17.98
N PHE A 143 -9.04 2.58 18.26
CA PHE A 143 -8.86 1.51 17.30
C PHE A 143 -9.95 0.44 17.42
N PRO A 144 -11.24 0.78 17.13
CA PRO A 144 -12.35 -0.13 17.33
C PRO A 144 -12.32 -1.32 16.35
N LYS A 145 -12.68 -2.52 16.83
CA LYS A 145 -12.66 -3.79 16.07
C LYS A 145 -13.49 -3.80 14.79
N ASP A 146 -14.46 -2.91 14.69
CA ASP A 146 -15.34 -2.82 13.52
C ASP A 146 -14.70 -2.08 12.33
N THR A 147 -13.50 -1.52 12.51
CA THR A 147 -12.72 -0.82 11.48
C THR A 147 -11.24 -1.15 11.52
N TYR A 148 -10.69 -1.58 12.66
CA TYR A 148 -9.28 -1.93 12.80
C TYR A 148 -9.11 -3.44 13.01
N ILE A 149 -8.29 -4.06 12.14
CA ILE A 149 -8.06 -5.50 12.09
C ILE A 149 -6.64 -5.79 12.56
N ASN A 150 -6.49 -6.61 13.60
CA ASN A 150 -5.19 -7.01 14.14
C ASN A 150 -4.97 -8.53 14.13
N ASP A 151 -5.93 -9.32 13.67
CA ASP A 151 -5.90 -10.79 13.63
C ASP A 151 -5.72 -11.36 12.19
N ILE A 152 -5.28 -10.53 11.25
CA ILE A 152 -4.96 -10.89 9.87
C ILE A 152 -3.45 -11.15 9.71
N SER A 153 -3.04 -12.07 8.82
CA SER A 153 -1.61 -12.26 8.55
C SER A 153 -1.01 -11.04 7.83
N ILE A 154 0.28 -10.77 8.05
CA ILE A 154 0.97 -9.60 7.49
C ILE A 154 0.86 -9.59 5.96
N GLY A 155 1.14 -10.72 5.31
CA GLY A 155 1.04 -10.83 3.86
C GLY A 155 -0.37 -10.60 3.33
N LYS A 156 -1.40 -11.08 4.04
CA LYS A 156 -2.79 -10.85 3.63
C LYS A 156 -3.22 -9.41 3.84
N ALA A 157 -2.78 -8.75 4.91
CA ALA A 157 -3.03 -7.33 5.15
C ALA A 157 -2.43 -6.47 4.02
N VAL A 158 -1.18 -6.73 3.65
CA VAL A 158 -0.51 -6.06 2.54
C VAL A 158 -1.20 -6.33 1.21
N ARG A 159 -1.55 -7.61 0.91
CA ARG A 159 -2.30 -7.97 -0.28
C ARG A 159 -3.64 -7.25 -0.35
N ALA A 160 -4.39 -7.17 0.75
CA ALA A 160 -5.67 -6.47 0.82
C ALA A 160 -5.48 -4.98 0.47
N SER A 161 -4.49 -4.33 1.10
CA SER A 161 -4.16 -2.92 0.85
C SER A 161 -3.68 -2.66 -0.59
N ALA A 162 -3.10 -3.65 -1.26
CA ALA A 162 -2.56 -3.55 -2.63
C ALA A 162 -3.46 -4.19 -3.70
N SER A 163 -4.68 -4.60 -3.38
CA SER A 163 -5.62 -5.20 -4.33
C SER A 163 -6.26 -4.16 -5.25
N TYR A 164 -5.43 -3.54 -6.13
CA TYR A 164 -5.85 -2.48 -7.06
C TYR A 164 -6.98 -2.97 -7.99
N PRO A 165 -8.14 -2.26 -8.02
CA PRO A 165 -9.30 -2.69 -8.79
C PRO A 165 -9.03 -2.82 -10.28
N GLY A 166 -9.52 -3.90 -10.88
CA GLY A 166 -9.31 -4.18 -12.30
C GLY A 166 -8.00 -4.89 -12.61
N VAL A 167 -6.98 -4.80 -11.77
CA VAL A 167 -5.68 -5.50 -11.92
C VAL A 167 -5.63 -6.72 -11.03
N PHE A 168 -5.81 -6.55 -9.73
CA PHE A 168 -5.79 -7.65 -8.77
C PHE A 168 -7.20 -8.08 -8.36
N ALA A 169 -7.36 -9.37 -8.12
CA ALA A 169 -8.57 -9.90 -7.51
C ALA A 169 -8.70 -9.38 -6.07
N PRO A 170 -9.93 -9.06 -5.61
CA PRO A 170 -10.16 -8.68 -4.23
C PRO A 170 -9.65 -9.74 -3.25
N THR A 171 -9.07 -9.31 -2.15
CA THR A 171 -8.62 -10.19 -1.08
C THR A 171 -9.80 -10.61 -0.21
N MET A 172 -10.02 -11.91 -0.11
CA MET A 172 -11.06 -12.47 0.77
C MET A 172 -10.50 -12.66 2.18
N TYR A 173 -11.18 -12.11 3.18
CA TYR A 173 -10.85 -12.30 4.59
C TYR A 173 -12.12 -12.38 5.43
N LYS A 174 -12.37 -13.51 6.08
CA LYS A 174 -13.64 -13.79 6.77
C LYS A 174 -14.84 -13.54 5.83
N SER A 175 -15.77 -12.68 6.20
CA SER A 175 -16.91 -12.27 5.38
C SER A 175 -16.62 -11.08 4.45
N HIS A 176 -15.44 -10.48 4.56
CA HIS A 176 -15.04 -9.26 3.86
C HIS A 176 -14.48 -9.53 2.47
N LYS A 177 -14.63 -8.55 1.59
CA LYS A 177 -14.10 -8.54 0.24
C LYS A 177 -13.31 -7.25 0.02
N PHE A 178 -12.00 -7.33 0.27
CA PHE A 178 -11.13 -6.18 0.29
C PHE A 178 -10.53 -5.85 -1.07
N VAL A 179 -10.51 -4.57 -1.37
CA VAL A 179 -9.77 -3.95 -2.48
C VAL A 179 -8.81 -2.89 -1.92
N ASP A 180 -7.98 -2.32 -2.77
CA ASP A 180 -6.95 -1.33 -2.43
C ASP A 180 -7.52 -0.18 -1.58
N GLY A 181 -6.78 0.16 -0.53
CA GLY A 181 -7.13 1.23 0.40
C GLY A 181 -7.21 2.60 -0.26
N GLY A 182 -6.50 2.80 -1.36
CA GLY A 182 -6.40 4.06 -2.07
C GLY A 182 -7.73 4.62 -2.59
N ILE A 183 -8.77 3.79 -2.69
CA ILE A 183 -10.12 4.24 -3.04
C ILE A 183 -10.66 5.24 -2.00
N ILE A 184 -10.36 5.06 -0.71
CA ILE A 184 -10.84 5.91 0.38
C ILE A 184 -9.70 6.66 1.05
N ASP A 185 -8.54 6.02 1.24
CA ASP A 185 -7.41 6.53 1.98
C ASP A 185 -6.09 6.09 1.33
N ASN A 186 -5.61 6.89 0.38
CA ASN A 186 -4.38 6.59 -0.35
C ASN A 186 -3.11 7.05 0.39
N LEU A 187 -3.25 7.83 1.46
CA LEU A 187 -2.13 8.38 2.24
C LEU A 187 -2.52 8.44 3.73
N PRO A 188 -2.27 7.38 4.53
CA PRO A 188 -2.91 7.20 5.84
C PRO A 188 -2.31 8.07 6.95
N ALA A 189 -2.18 9.39 6.70
CA ALA A 189 -1.58 10.34 7.63
C ALA A 189 -2.35 10.43 8.96
N LYS A 190 -3.68 10.45 8.88
CA LYS A 190 -4.56 10.50 10.05
C LYS A 190 -4.42 9.25 10.92
N ASP A 191 -4.37 8.07 10.31
CA ASP A 191 -4.22 6.82 11.07
C ASP A 191 -2.80 6.68 11.66
N VAL A 192 -1.75 7.16 10.96
CA VAL A 192 -0.40 7.25 11.52
C VAL A 192 -0.34 8.19 12.73
N LYS A 193 -1.06 9.31 12.67
CA LYS A 193 -1.15 10.23 13.81
C LYS A 193 -1.83 9.60 15.02
N LYS A 194 -2.87 8.81 14.79
CA LYS A 194 -3.55 8.04 15.84
C LYS A 194 -2.64 7.03 16.56
N LEU A 195 -1.64 6.47 15.88
CA LEU A 195 -0.65 5.58 16.51
C LEU A 195 0.19 6.27 17.60
N GLY A 196 0.08 7.60 17.76
CA GLY A 196 0.79 8.38 18.75
C GLY A 196 1.91 9.25 18.19
N ALA A 197 1.99 9.42 16.88
CA ALA A 197 2.97 10.31 16.26
C ALA A 197 2.66 11.78 16.55
N GLU A 198 3.59 12.51 17.18
CA GLU A 198 3.46 13.95 17.41
C GLU A 198 3.55 14.75 16.09
N LYS A 199 4.40 14.30 15.18
CA LYS A 199 4.61 14.87 13.86
C LYS A 199 4.55 13.79 12.79
N VAL A 200 3.84 14.07 11.70
CA VAL A 200 3.68 13.16 10.56
C VAL A 200 4.30 13.77 9.30
N LEU A 201 5.23 13.03 8.69
CA LEU A 201 5.72 13.27 7.34
C LEU A 201 4.95 12.37 6.37
N SER A 202 4.27 12.98 5.42
CA SER A 202 3.62 12.28 4.31
C SER A 202 4.50 12.27 3.08
N VAL A 203 4.60 11.11 2.42
CA VAL A 203 5.36 10.94 1.19
C VAL A 203 4.41 10.47 0.08
N ARG A 204 4.33 11.25 -0.98
CA ARG A 204 3.47 10.98 -2.14
C ARG A 204 4.22 11.12 -3.45
N PHE A 205 3.60 10.74 -4.53
CA PHE A 205 4.14 10.87 -5.89
C PHE A 205 3.39 11.96 -6.67
N SER A 206 4.11 12.64 -7.59
CA SER A 206 3.46 13.55 -8.53
C SER A 206 2.56 12.77 -9.48
N SER A 207 1.36 13.30 -9.77
CA SER A 207 0.40 12.75 -10.72
C SER A 207 0.70 13.27 -12.13
N GLU A 208 1.75 12.77 -12.78
CA GLU A 208 2.11 13.19 -14.16
C GLU A 208 1.50 12.31 -15.27
N ASN A 209 0.48 11.49 -15.00
CA ASN A 209 -0.08 10.59 -16.00
C ASN A 209 -1.11 11.30 -16.90
N ASN A 210 -0.61 12.00 -17.93
CA ASN A 210 -1.41 12.47 -19.08
C ASN A 210 -1.67 11.35 -20.10
N ILE A 211 -2.06 10.16 -19.63
CA ILE A 211 -2.46 9.06 -20.52
C ILE A 211 -3.89 9.37 -20.98
N ASP A 212 -4.06 9.48 -22.29
CA ASP A 212 -5.37 9.56 -22.94
C ASP A 212 -5.97 8.14 -23.04
N PRO A 213 -7.02 7.79 -22.27
CA PRO A 213 -7.58 6.46 -22.26
C PRO A 213 -8.35 6.17 -23.56
N LYS A 214 -8.04 5.05 -24.22
CA LYS A 214 -8.55 4.70 -25.55
C LYS A 214 -9.68 3.66 -25.54
N ASN A 215 -9.98 3.06 -24.39
CA ASN A 215 -11.01 2.05 -24.26
C ASN A 215 -11.64 2.09 -22.85
N LEU A 216 -12.78 1.38 -22.71
CA LEU A 216 -13.56 1.38 -21.47
C LEU A 216 -12.74 0.96 -20.23
N ILE A 217 -11.83 0.02 -20.37
CA ILE A 217 -10.98 -0.47 -19.27
C ILE A 217 -10.02 0.63 -18.84
N GLU A 218 -9.33 1.25 -19.79
CA GLU A 218 -8.41 2.37 -19.53
C GLU A 218 -9.13 3.57 -18.92
N VAL A 219 -10.34 3.87 -19.36
CA VAL A 219 -11.21 4.90 -18.73
C VAL A 219 -11.50 4.55 -17.28
N GLY A 220 -11.88 3.29 -17.00
CA GLY A 220 -12.14 2.83 -15.64
C GLY A 220 -10.92 2.93 -14.74
N LEU A 221 -9.76 2.47 -15.19
CA LEU A 221 -8.51 2.54 -14.45
C LEU A 221 -8.07 3.98 -14.23
N LYS A 222 -8.18 4.84 -15.24
CA LYS A 222 -7.90 6.28 -15.10
C LYS A 222 -8.81 6.96 -14.07
N ALA A 223 -10.09 6.56 -14.02
CA ALA A 223 -11.01 7.07 -13.01
C ALA A 223 -10.60 6.65 -11.59
N VAL A 224 -10.10 5.41 -11.41
CA VAL A 224 -9.55 4.94 -10.13
C VAL A 224 -8.29 5.74 -9.76
N ASP A 225 -7.37 5.98 -10.70
CA ASP A 225 -6.16 6.78 -10.46
C ASP A 225 -6.51 8.21 -10.03
N LEU A 226 -7.46 8.85 -10.71
CA LEU A 226 -7.93 10.20 -10.33
C LEU A 226 -8.53 10.22 -8.92
N LEU A 227 -9.25 9.17 -8.54
CA LEU A 227 -9.79 9.03 -7.19
C LEU A 227 -8.66 8.91 -6.15
N PHE A 228 -7.64 8.12 -6.43
CA PHE A 228 -6.46 7.97 -5.56
C PHE A 228 -5.73 9.31 -5.38
N ASP A 229 -5.54 10.06 -6.47
CA ASP A 229 -4.91 11.39 -6.42
C ASP A 229 -5.71 12.35 -5.53
N GLN A 230 -7.03 12.42 -5.71
CA GLN A 230 -7.90 13.24 -4.87
C GLN A 230 -7.86 12.85 -3.39
N ARG A 231 -7.83 11.54 -3.09
CA ARG A 231 -7.72 11.06 -1.70
C ARG A 231 -6.36 11.39 -1.10
N THR A 232 -5.29 11.32 -1.89
CA THR A 232 -3.95 11.72 -1.46
C THR A 232 -3.91 13.21 -1.09
N GLU A 233 -4.47 14.09 -1.94
CA GLU A 233 -4.52 15.53 -1.65
C GLU A 233 -5.28 15.85 -0.36
N ALA A 234 -6.44 15.21 -0.15
CA ALA A 234 -7.25 15.42 1.05
C ALA A 234 -6.51 14.98 2.34
N GLU A 235 -5.69 13.93 2.28
CA GLU A 235 -4.97 13.44 3.46
C GLU A 235 -3.68 14.22 3.76
N VAL A 236 -3.14 14.99 2.80
CA VAL A 236 -1.97 15.87 3.05
C VAL A 236 -2.26 16.87 4.16
N GLU A 237 -3.50 17.37 4.27
CA GLU A 237 -3.91 18.33 5.31
C GLU A 237 -3.79 17.74 6.73
N ASN A 238 -3.79 16.41 6.87
CA ASN A 238 -3.58 15.72 8.15
C ASN A 238 -2.10 15.54 8.53
N SER A 239 -1.18 16.02 7.69
CA SER A 239 0.26 15.90 7.87
C SER A 239 0.87 17.19 8.36
N ASP A 240 1.93 17.10 9.16
CA ASP A 240 2.73 18.26 9.55
C ASP A 240 3.71 18.65 8.43
N PHE A 241 4.18 17.66 7.66
CA PHE A 241 5.07 17.85 6.51
C PHE A 241 4.62 16.95 5.36
N ALA A 242 4.76 17.42 4.13
CA ALA A 242 4.47 16.64 2.92
C ALA A 242 5.63 16.72 1.93
N LEU A 243 6.08 15.55 1.46
CA LEU A 243 7.08 15.42 0.42
C LEU A 243 6.45 14.82 -0.83
N THR A 244 6.53 15.54 -1.94
CA THR A 244 6.10 15.04 -3.25
C THR A 244 7.32 14.57 -4.03
N LEU A 245 7.36 13.28 -4.37
CA LEU A 245 8.41 12.69 -5.21
C LEU A 245 8.01 12.82 -6.69
N ASN A 246 8.83 13.51 -7.44
CA ASN A 246 8.71 13.59 -8.89
C ASN A 246 9.67 12.56 -9.51
N LEU A 247 9.18 11.36 -9.73
CA LEU A 247 9.93 10.27 -10.34
C LEU A 247 9.51 10.14 -11.80
N LYS A 248 10.39 10.54 -12.72
CA LYS A 248 10.19 10.24 -14.14
C LYS A 248 10.31 8.73 -14.30
N GLU A 249 9.33 8.11 -14.97
CA GLU A 249 9.44 6.71 -15.34
C GLU A 249 10.70 6.52 -16.18
N ALA A 250 11.55 5.58 -15.74
CA ALA A 250 12.66 5.15 -16.58
C ALA A 250 12.06 4.45 -17.79
N SER A 251 12.15 5.10 -18.95
CA SER A 251 11.72 4.59 -20.26
C SER A 251 12.55 3.37 -20.70
#